data_f6aac608343f5885906b84ce3a955143
#
_entry.id   f6aac608343f5885906b84ce3a955143
#
_cell.length_a   1.000
_cell.length_b   1.000
_cell.length_c   1.000
_cell.angle_alpha   90.00
_cell.angle_beta   90.00
_cell.angle_gamma   90.00
#
_symmetry.space_group_name_H-M   'P 1'
#
loop_
_entity.id
_entity.type
_entity.pdbx_description
1 polymer ?
#
loop_
_entity_poly.entity_id
_entity_poly.type
_entity_poly.pdbx_seq_one_letter_code
_entity_poly.pdbx_strand_id
1 'polypeptide(L)'
;MRIDIITVLPEMIEGFFNCSIMKRAQDKGLAEIHIHNLRDYTEDKYRRVDDYPFGGFAGMVMKIEPIERCINALKAERDYDEVIFTTPDGEQFNQPMANTLSLAQNLIILCGHFKGIDYRIREHLITKEISIGDYVLTGGEQAAAAMADAIVRIIPGVISDEQSALSDSFQDNLLAAPVYTRPADYKGWKVPDILLSGHEAKIKEWELQQSLERTRKLRPDLLGE
;
A
#
# COMPACT_ATOMS: atom_id res chain seq x y z
N MET A 1 -7.12 9.59 9.32
CA MET A 1 -7.30 8.18 8.86
C MET A 1 -6.71 7.24 9.89
N ARG A 2 -7.35 6.10 10.15
CA ARG A 2 -6.77 5.00 10.95
C ARG A 2 -6.64 3.73 10.11
N ILE A 3 -5.49 3.03 10.26
CA ILE A 3 -5.22 1.74 9.62
C ILE A 3 -4.83 0.75 10.71
N ASP A 4 -5.62 -0.30 10.86
CA ASP A 4 -5.38 -1.41 11.77
C ASP A 4 -4.85 -2.61 10.98
N ILE A 5 -3.60 -3.02 11.22
CA ILE A 5 -2.93 -4.11 10.50
C ILE A 5 -2.90 -5.34 11.40
N ILE A 6 -3.53 -6.41 10.96
CA ILE A 6 -3.56 -7.70 11.66
C ILE A 6 -2.49 -8.61 11.08
N THR A 7 -1.56 -9.08 11.89
CA THR A 7 -0.44 -9.94 11.45
C THR A 7 -0.06 -10.95 12.51
N VAL A 8 0.62 -12.00 12.12
CA VAL A 8 1.25 -12.99 13.01
C VAL A 8 2.70 -12.63 13.37
N LEU A 9 3.29 -11.62 12.67
CA LEU A 9 4.68 -11.18 12.80
C LEU A 9 4.78 -9.64 12.82
N PRO A 10 4.33 -8.96 13.90
CA PRO A 10 4.36 -7.48 14.01
C PRO A 10 5.74 -6.89 13.76
N GLU A 11 6.79 -7.55 14.22
CA GLU A 11 8.19 -7.13 14.11
C GLU A 11 8.67 -6.93 12.67
N MET A 12 7.98 -7.53 11.68
CA MET A 12 8.33 -7.37 10.26
C MET A 12 8.06 -5.96 9.72
N ILE A 13 7.10 -5.24 10.31
CA ILE A 13 6.62 -3.95 9.76
C ILE A 13 6.65 -2.78 10.76
N GLU A 14 6.82 -3.04 12.06
CA GLU A 14 6.88 -1.97 13.08
C GLU A 14 7.92 -0.89 12.75
N GLY A 15 9.13 -1.29 12.32
CA GLY A 15 10.19 -0.38 11.97
C GLY A 15 9.87 0.53 10.77
N PHE A 16 9.09 0.02 9.81
CA PHE A 16 8.67 0.76 8.63
C PHE A 16 7.79 1.96 9.00
N PHE A 17 6.80 1.75 9.86
CA PHE A 17 5.86 2.80 10.26
C PHE A 17 6.44 3.81 11.25
N ASN A 18 7.56 3.48 11.88
CA ASN A 18 8.23 4.34 12.86
C ASN A 18 9.32 5.24 12.25
N CYS A 19 9.38 5.38 10.93
CA CYS A 19 10.39 6.21 10.26
C CYS A 19 9.80 7.09 9.15
N SER A 20 10.60 8.10 8.72
CA SER A 20 10.36 8.96 7.56
C SER A 20 8.95 9.58 7.51
N ILE A 21 8.30 9.49 6.36
CA ILE A 21 6.98 10.10 6.08
C ILE A 21 5.89 9.45 6.94
N MET A 22 5.93 8.12 7.13
CA MET A 22 4.96 7.39 7.94
C MET A 22 4.96 7.89 9.39
N LYS A 23 6.14 8.02 10.00
CA LYS A 23 6.27 8.58 11.34
C LYS A 23 5.75 10.02 11.41
N ARG A 24 6.13 10.88 10.45
CA ARG A 24 5.69 12.28 10.43
C ARG A 24 4.18 12.43 10.25
N ALA A 25 3.53 11.57 9.46
CA ALA A 25 2.08 11.56 9.31
C ALA A 25 1.38 11.25 10.64
N GLN A 26 1.91 10.27 11.39
CA GLN A 26 1.40 9.91 12.72
C GLN A 26 1.67 11.02 13.74
N ASP A 27 2.89 11.57 13.80
CA ASP A 27 3.26 12.68 14.70
C ASP A 27 2.37 13.93 14.48
N LYS A 28 1.88 14.14 13.25
CA LYS A 28 0.94 15.21 12.90
C LYS A 28 -0.54 14.87 13.14
N GLY A 29 -0.86 13.63 13.53
CA GLY A 29 -2.23 13.16 13.69
C GLY A 29 -3.02 13.01 12.39
N LEU A 30 -2.34 12.96 11.23
CA LEU A 30 -2.97 12.79 9.91
C LEU A 30 -3.30 11.33 9.61
N ALA A 31 -2.51 10.42 10.15
CA ALA A 31 -2.74 8.98 10.10
C ALA A 31 -2.41 8.35 11.45
N GLU A 32 -3.12 7.29 11.81
CA GLU A 32 -2.84 6.41 12.94
C GLU A 32 -2.67 4.99 12.41
N ILE A 33 -1.55 4.33 12.76
CA ILE A 33 -1.28 2.96 12.31
C ILE A 33 -1.11 2.09 13.54
N HIS A 34 -1.99 1.10 13.67
CA HIS A 34 -1.99 0.15 14.77
C HIS A 34 -1.70 -1.25 14.24
N ILE A 35 -0.74 -1.94 14.84
CA ILE A 35 -0.36 -3.29 14.46
C ILE A 35 -0.85 -4.24 15.54
N HIS A 36 -1.69 -5.19 15.15
CA HIS A 36 -2.31 -6.18 16.02
C HIS A 36 -1.65 -7.54 15.83
N ASN A 37 -1.07 -8.07 16.91
CA ASN A 37 -0.57 -9.44 16.89
C ASN A 37 -1.74 -10.42 16.99
N LEU A 38 -1.99 -11.17 15.91
CA LEU A 38 -3.08 -12.14 15.86
C LEU A 38 -3.00 -13.19 16.98
N ARG A 39 -1.80 -13.46 17.50
CA ARG A 39 -1.59 -14.40 18.61
C ARG A 39 -2.21 -13.93 19.93
N ASP A 40 -2.57 -12.66 20.06
CA ASP A 40 -3.25 -12.14 21.26
C ASP A 40 -4.75 -12.46 21.27
N TYR A 41 -5.30 -12.91 20.13
CA TYR A 41 -6.71 -13.23 19.94
C TYR A 41 -7.00 -14.74 19.90
N THR A 42 -6.01 -15.58 20.16
CA THR A 42 -6.21 -17.03 20.29
C THR A 42 -6.36 -17.47 21.75
N GLU A 43 -7.21 -18.46 22.00
CA GLU A 43 -7.36 -19.13 23.30
C GLU A 43 -6.44 -20.34 23.43
N ASP A 44 -5.67 -20.66 22.39
CA ASP A 44 -4.72 -21.78 22.44
C ASP A 44 -3.62 -21.52 23.46
N LYS A 45 -3.37 -22.48 24.33
CA LYS A 45 -2.34 -22.39 25.39
C LYS A 45 -0.94 -22.03 24.84
N TYR A 46 -0.64 -22.44 23.62
CA TYR A 46 0.64 -22.20 22.95
C TYR A 46 0.55 -21.03 21.97
N ARG A 47 -0.55 -20.26 21.98
CA ARG A 47 -0.80 -19.12 21.11
C ARG A 47 -0.71 -19.46 19.62
N ARG A 48 -1.11 -20.69 19.24
CA ARG A 48 -1.15 -21.14 17.85
C ARG A 48 -2.32 -20.48 17.12
N VAL A 49 -2.05 -19.98 15.93
CA VAL A 49 -3.00 -19.29 15.05
C VAL A 49 -3.20 -20.00 13.72
N ASP A 50 -2.59 -21.18 13.57
CA ASP A 50 -2.61 -22.00 12.37
C ASP A 50 -2.92 -23.46 12.70
N ASP A 51 -3.41 -24.20 11.69
CA ASP A 51 -3.70 -25.64 11.81
C ASP A 51 -3.60 -26.32 10.43
N TYR A 52 -3.66 -27.64 10.41
CA TYR A 52 -3.68 -28.42 9.18
C TYR A 52 -4.96 -28.20 8.38
N PRO A 53 -4.85 -28.01 7.04
CA PRO A 53 -6.04 -27.88 6.21
C PRO A 53 -6.85 -29.19 6.13
N PHE A 54 -8.15 -29.07 6.03
CA PHE A 54 -9.00 -30.20 5.63
C PHE A 54 -8.63 -30.67 4.23
N GLY A 55 -8.83 -31.95 3.92
CA GLY A 55 -8.56 -32.52 2.60
C GLY A 55 -7.10 -32.96 2.40
N GLY A 56 -6.23 -32.87 3.40
CA GLY A 56 -4.86 -33.38 3.36
C GLY A 56 -3.88 -32.59 2.53
N PHE A 57 -4.18 -31.31 2.24
CA PHE A 57 -3.26 -30.43 1.54
C PHE A 57 -2.00 -30.15 2.37
N ALA A 58 -0.89 -29.92 1.69
CA ALA A 58 0.39 -29.62 2.36
C ALA A 58 0.42 -28.20 2.91
N GLY A 59 1.04 -28.01 4.07
CA GLY A 59 1.23 -26.72 4.74
C GLY A 59 0.19 -26.48 5.82
N MET A 60 0.24 -25.27 6.42
CA MET A 60 -0.64 -24.83 7.50
C MET A 60 -1.54 -23.70 6.99
N VAL A 61 -2.71 -23.53 7.58
CA VAL A 61 -3.69 -22.48 7.26
C VAL A 61 -4.00 -21.70 8.52
N MET A 62 -4.11 -20.39 8.41
CA MET A 62 -4.49 -19.52 9.52
C MET A 62 -5.93 -19.84 9.95
N LYS A 63 -6.10 -20.04 11.26
CA LYS A 63 -7.38 -20.43 11.86
C LYS A 63 -8.41 -19.33 11.80
N ILE A 64 -9.67 -19.74 11.69
CA ILE A 64 -10.81 -18.81 11.61
C ILE A 64 -11.00 -18.04 12.91
N GLU A 65 -10.91 -18.68 14.08
CA GLU A 65 -11.32 -18.11 15.37
C GLU A 65 -10.46 -16.89 15.77
N PRO A 66 -9.10 -16.92 15.69
CA PRO A 66 -8.30 -15.75 16.06
C PRO A 66 -8.57 -14.55 15.14
N ILE A 67 -8.74 -14.81 13.84
CA ILE A 67 -8.98 -13.75 12.84
C ILE A 67 -10.35 -13.11 13.10
N GLU A 68 -11.38 -13.92 13.23
CA GLU A 68 -12.75 -13.45 13.49
C GLU A 68 -12.83 -12.65 14.79
N ARG A 69 -12.22 -13.12 15.88
CA ARG A 69 -12.18 -12.39 17.16
C ARG A 69 -11.48 -11.05 17.05
N CYS A 70 -10.33 -11.01 16.33
CA CYS A 70 -9.59 -9.77 16.13
C CYS A 70 -10.42 -8.74 15.36
N ILE A 71 -10.98 -9.15 14.21
CA ILE A 71 -11.81 -8.27 13.37
C ILE A 71 -13.04 -7.77 14.16
N ASN A 72 -13.72 -8.65 14.89
CA ASN A 72 -14.90 -8.28 15.67
C ASN A 72 -14.57 -7.37 16.85
N ALA A 73 -13.43 -7.59 17.52
CA ALA A 73 -12.97 -6.69 18.58
C ALA A 73 -12.73 -5.28 18.04
N LEU A 74 -12.10 -5.16 16.86
CA LEU A 74 -11.87 -3.87 16.21
C LEU A 74 -13.19 -3.22 15.78
N LYS A 75 -14.10 -3.98 15.17
CA LYS A 75 -15.43 -3.50 14.75
C LYS A 75 -16.35 -3.12 15.94
N ALA A 76 -16.11 -3.67 17.11
CA ALA A 76 -16.84 -3.26 18.33
C ALA A 76 -16.41 -1.86 18.83
N GLU A 77 -15.21 -1.39 18.48
CA GLU A 77 -14.70 -0.07 18.87
C GLU A 77 -15.12 1.04 17.90
N ARG A 78 -15.25 0.73 16.60
CA ARG A 78 -15.55 1.69 15.53
C ARG A 78 -16.04 1.04 14.24
N ASP A 79 -16.65 1.83 13.36
CA ASP A 79 -16.97 1.41 12.01
C ASP A 79 -15.72 1.43 11.12
N TYR A 80 -15.60 0.45 10.24
CA TYR A 80 -14.53 0.34 9.24
C TYR A 80 -15.12 0.41 7.83
N ASP A 81 -14.50 1.23 6.99
CA ASP A 81 -14.90 1.39 5.59
C ASP A 81 -14.59 0.14 4.78
N GLU A 82 -13.43 -0.48 5.05
CA GLU A 82 -13.01 -1.72 4.37
C GLU A 82 -12.25 -2.65 5.32
N VAL A 83 -12.43 -3.94 5.10
CA VAL A 83 -11.61 -5.03 5.65
C VAL A 83 -10.87 -5.69 4.50
N ILE A 84 -9.60 -5.38 4.36
CA ILE A 84 -8.75 -5.76 3.24
C ILE A 84 -7.94 -7.00 3.60
N PHE A 85 -7.93 -8.00 2.74
CA PHE A 85 -7.04 -9.15 2.84
C PHE A 85 -5.93 -9.05 1.78
N THR A 86 -4.66 -9.10 2.20
CA THR A 86 -3.52 -9.12 1.29
C THR A 86 -3.27 -10.54 0.79
N THR A 87 -3.46 -10.77 -0.49
CA THR A 87 -3.39 -12.10 -1.10
C THR A 87 -2.91 -12.00 -2.55
N PRO A 88 -2.11 -12.96 -3.08
CA PRO A 88 -1.62 -12.90 -4.45
C PRO A 88 -2.71 -13.06 -5.51
N ASP A 89 -3.85 -13.65 -5.16
CA ASP A 89 -5.00 -13.88 -6.05
C ASP A 89 -6.08 -12.78 -5.95
N GLY A 90 -5.79 -11.67 -5.27
CA GLY A 90 -6.69 -10.52 -5.16
C GLY A 90 -6.63 -9.57 -6.37
N GLU A 91 -7.49 -8.54 -6.33
CA GLU A 91 -7.45 -7.44 -7.29
C GLU A 91 -6.10 -6.71 -7.23
N GLN A 92 -5.54 -6.39 -8.40
CA GLN A 92 -4.21 -5.77 -8.45
C GLN A 92 -4.25 -4.32 -7.95
N PHE A 93 -3.47 -4.03 -6.91
CA PHE A 93 -3.32 -2.70 -6.33
C PHE A 93 -2.70 -1.72 -7.34
N ASN A 94 -3.30 -0.55 -7.46
CA ASN A 94 -2.85 0.52 -8.36
C ASN A 94 -3.10 1.90 -7.75
N GLN A 95 -2.63 2.97 -8.41
CA GLN A 95 -2.78 4.33 -7.90
C GLN A 95 -4.25 4.77 -7.76
N PRO A 96 -5.17 4.50 -8.72
CA PRO A 96 -6.60 4.79 -8.55
C PRO A 96 -7.21 4.13 -7.31
N MET A 97 -6.84 2.89 -7.01
CA MET A 97 -7.29 2.21 -5.79
C MET A 97 -6.71 2.87 -4.53
N ALA A 98 -5.42 3.24 -4.53
CA ALA A 98 -4.81 3.98 -3.43
C ALA A 98 -5.52 5.33 -3.20
N ASN A 99 -5.84 6.06 -4.27
CA ASN A 99 -6.58 7.32 -4.20
C ASN A 99 -7.97 7.12 -3.58
N THR A 100 -8.69 6.07 -3.96
CA THR A 100 -10.01 5.75 -3.38
C THR A 100 -9.89 5.41 -1.89
N LEU A 101 -8.95 4.53 -1.53
CA LEU A 101 -8.74 4.11 -0.15
C LEU A 101 -8.23 5.25 0.76
N SER A 102 -7.56 6.27 0.19
CA SER A 102 -7.10 7.44 0.97
C SER A 102 -8.23 8.32 1.50
N LEU A 103 -9.44 8.17 0.94
CA LEU A 103 -10.65 8.87 1.39
C LEU A 103 -11.34 8.16 2.55
N ALA A 104 -10.98 6.92 2.84
CA ALA A 104 -11.51 6.15 3.96
C ALA A 104 -11.07 6.73 5.31
N GLN A 105 -11.90 6.55 6.33
CA GLN A 105 -11.58 6.97 7.69
C GLN A 105 -10.87 5.86 8.45
N ASN A 106 -11.34 4.63 8.33
CA ASN A 106 -10.84 3.47 9.05
C ASN A 106 -10.71 2.25 8.14
N LEU A 107 -9.52 1.65 8.10
CA LEU A 107 -9.23 0.44 7.33
C LEU A 107 -8.70 -0.66 8.24
N ILE A 108 -9.12 -1.90 8.00
CA ILE A 108 -8.44 -3.09 8.51
C ILE A 108 -7.67 -3.72 7.35
N ILE A 109 -6.40 -4.08 7.57
CA ILE A 109 -5.59 -4.85 6.61
C ILE A 109 -5.16 -6.14 7.30
N LEU A 110 -5.70 -7.28 6.84
CA LEU A 110 -5.32 -8.61 7.29
C LEU A 110 -4.16 -9.12 6.43
N CYS A 111 -3.02 -9.39 7.06
CA CYS A 111 -1.87 -10.00 6.42
C CYS A 111 -2.03 -11.52 6.37
N GLY A 112 -2.05 -12.09 5.16
CA GLY A 112 -1.99 -13.53 4.98
C GLY A 112 -0.64 -14.11 5.35
N HIS A 113 -0.61 -15.37 5.83
CA HIS A 113 0.61 -16.10 6.11
C HIS A 113 0.42 -17.60 5.84
N PHE A 114 1.49 -18.40 5.88
CA PHE A 114 1.47 -19.84 5.61
C PHE A 114 0.92 -20.18 4.21
N LYS A 115 -0.10 -21.05 4.13
CA LYS A 115 -0.80 -21.37 2.88
C LYS A 115 -1.98 -20.43 2.59
N GLY A 116 -2.28 -19.53 3.51
CA GLY A 116 -3.41 -18.62 3.46
C GLY A 116 -4.24 -18.67 4.74
N ILE A 117 -5.45 -18.16 4.66
CA ILE A 117 -6.41 -18.11 5.75
C ILE A 117 -7.57 -19.07 5.51
N ASP A 118 -8.32 -19.43 6.55
CA ASP A 118 -9.57 -20.18 6.40
C ASP A 118 -10.49 -19.41 5.44
N TYR A 119 -10.98 -20.10 4.41
CA TYR A 119 -11.73 -19.48 3.31
C TYR A 119 -13.02 -18.79 3.76
N ARG A 120 -13.64 -19.27 4.84
CA ARG A 120 -14.84 -18.66 5.44
C ARG A 120 -14.60 -17.21 5.91
N ILE A 121 -13.37 -16.84 6.26
CA ILE A 121 -12.99 -15.45 6.55
C ILE A 121 -13.14 -14.59 5.29
N ARG A 122 -12.65 -15.09 4.15
CA ARG A 122 -12.78 -14.39 2.87
C ARG A 122 -14.25 -14.17 2.49
N GLU A 123 -15.10 -15.17 2.69
CA GLU A 123 -16.52 -15.11 2.33
C GLU A 123 -17.36 -14.20 3.23
N HIS A 124 -17.01 -14.08 4.52
CA HIS A 124 -17.91 -13.46 5.49
C HIS A 124 -17.38 -12.17 6.14
N LEU A 125 -16.07 -11.94 6.16
CA LEU A 125 -15.48 -10.82 6.90
C LEU A 125 -14.64 -9.86 6.03
N ILE A 126 -14.14 -10.33 4.90
CA ILE A 126 -13.33 -9.54 3.98
C ILE A 126 -14.24 -8.77 3.01
N THR A 127 -13.95 -7.48 2.81
CA THR A 127 -14.66 -6.65 1.83
C THR A 127 -13.87 -6.47 0.54
N LYS A 128 -12.53 -6.53 0.63
CA LYS A 128 -11.61 -6.44 -0.52
C LYS A 128 -10.45 -7.42 -0.38
N GLU A 129 -10.10 -8.06 -1.48
CA GLU A 129 -8.92 -8.90 -1.60
C GLU A 129 -7.94 -8.22 -2.56
N ILE A 130 -6.73 -7.91 -2.09
CA ILE A 130 -5.80 -7.07 -2.83
C ILE A 130 -4.45 -7.76 -2.98
N SER A 131 -3.94 -7.77 -4.23
CA SER A 131 -2.60 -8.20 -4.62
C SER A 131 -1.72 -7.01 -4.97
N ILE A 132 -0.45 -7.03 -4.60
CA ILE A 132 0.53 -6.04 -5.06
C ILE A 132 1.33 -6.49 -6.29
N GLY A 133 0.96 -7.60 -6.90
CA GLY A 133 1.58 -8.13 -8.12
C GLY A 133 1.51 -9.65 -8.24
N ASP A 134 1.79 -10.17 -9.43
CA ASP A 134 1.71 -11.58 -9.78
C ASP A 134 2.94 -12.36 -9.28
N TYR A 135 3.14 -12.35 -7.96
CA TYR A 135 4.19 -13.11 -7.28
C TYR A 135 3.77 -13.43 -5.85
N VAL A 136 4.41 -14.44 -5.26
CA VAL A 136 4.09 -14.90 -3.91
C VAL A 136 5.19 -14.46 -2.95
N LEU A 137 4.79 -13.84 -1.84
CA LEU A 137 5.65 -13.49 -0.71
C LEU A 137 5.50 -14.51 0.42
N THR A 138 6.39 -14.45 1.41
CA THR A 138 6.33 -15.30 2.61
C THR A 138 5.16 -14.95 3.53
N GLY A 139 4.65 -13.71 3.45
CA GLY A 139 3.53 -13.18 4.22
C GLY A 139 3.00 -11.89 3.60
N GLY A 140 1.86 -11.42 4.07
CA GLY A 140 1.19 -10.21 3.57
C GLY A 140 1.69 -8.89 4.16
N GLU A 141 2.66 -8.93 5.07
CA GLU A 141 3.14 -7.77 5.82
C GLU A 141 3.76 -6.71 4.90
N GLN A 142 4.60 -7.13 3.94
CA GLN A 142 5.22 -6.22 2.98
C GLN A 142 4.17 -5.60 2.05
N ALA A 143 3.15 -6.37 1.67
CA ALA A 143 2.03 -5.86 0.88
C ALA A 143 1.24 -4.82 1.68
N ALA A 144 0.92 -5.08 2.94
CA ALA A 144 0.25 -4.14 3.83
C ALA A 144 1.05 -2.85 4.02
N ALA A 145 2.37 -2.96 4.20
CA ALA A 145 3.26 -1.80 4.32
C ALA A 145 3.28 -0.96 3.04
N ALA A 146 3.41 -1.59 1.86
CA ALA A 146 3.41 -0.90 0.58
C ALA A 146 2.06 -0.20 0.30
N MET A 147 0.94 -0.86 0.59
CA MET A 147 -0.39 -0.29 0.44
C MET A 147 -0.60 0.88 1.40
N ALA A 148 -0.24 0.73 2.68
CA ALA A 148 -0.38 1.80 3.67
C ALA A 148 0.47 3.02 3.29
N ASP A 149 1.69 2.84 2.79
CA ASP A 149 2.53 3.94 2.28
C ASP A 149 1.85 4.68 1.12
N ALA A 150 1.40 3.93 0.10
CA ALA A 150 0.75 4.50 -1.07
C ALA A 150 -0.56 5.24 -0.73
N ILE A 151 -1.30 4.78 0.28
CA ILE A 151 -2.54 5.40 0.75
C ILE A 151 -2.25 6.65 1.60
N VAL A 152 -1.38 6.53 2.59
CA VAL A 152 -1.13 7.59 3.57
C VAL A 152 -0.41 8.78 2.92
N ARG A 153 0.52 8.54 1.97
CA ARG A 153 1.29 9.62 1.35
C ARG A 153 0.46 10.65 0.59
N ILE A 154 -0.74 10.28 0.12
CA ILE A 154 -1.65 11.18 -0.63
C ILE A 154 -2.67 11.89 0.26
N ILE A 155 -2.70 11.60 1.56
CA ILE A 155 -3.52 12.36 2.51
C ILE A 155 -2.99 13.81 2.57
N PRO A 156 -3.87 14.83 2.44
CA PRO A 156 -3.44 16.23 2.51
C PRO A 156 -2.60 16.55 3.74
N GLY A 157 -1.47 17.25 3.53
CA GLY A 157 -0.54 17.64 4.60
C GLY A 157 0.48 16.57 5.03
N VAL A 158 0.41 15.34 4.52
CA VAL A 158 1.42 14.28 4.78
C VAL A 158 2.71 14.62 4.03
N ILE A 159 2.65 14.86 2.73
CA ILE A 159 3.77 15.39 1.94
C ILE A 159 3.72 16.91 2.00
N SER A 160 4.89 17.52 2.19
CA SER A 160 5.00 18.98 2.39
C SER A 160 4.65 19.80 1.15
N ASP A 161 4.78 19.22 -0.04
CA ASP A 161 4.44 19.84 -1.32
C ASP A 161 3.36 18.99 -2.00
N GLU A 162 2.12 19.47 -1.93
CA GLU A 162 0.97 18.77 -2.51
C GLU A 162 1.08 18.67 -4.05
N GLN A 163 1.74 19.63 -4.71
CA GLN A 163 1.98 19.57 -6.15
C GLN A 163 2.93 18.42 -6.51
N SER A 164 3.85 18.07 -5.61
CA SER A 164 4.74 16.93 -5.81
C SER A 164 3.96 15.60 -5.90
N ALA A 165 2.95 15.42 -5.07
CA ALA A 165 2.12 14.22 -5.11
C ALA A 165 1.25 14.15 -6.38
N LEU A 166 0.79 15.29 -6.88
CA LEU A 166 -0.02 15.37 -8.09
C LEU A 166 0.78 15.20 -9.38
N SER A 167 2.09 15.47 -9.34
CA SER A 167 2.99 15.32 -10.50
C SER A 167 3.66 13.94 -10.57
N ASP A 168 3.39 13.05 -9.62
CA ASP A 168 3.91 11.69 -9.63
C ASP A 168 3.28 10.84 -10.74
N SER A 169 3.99 9.77 -11.12
CA SER A 169 3.48 8.79 -12.09
C SER A 169 2.12 8.22 -11.67
N PHE A 170 1.28 7.93 -12.64
CA PHE A 170 -0.04 7.30 -12.53
C PHE A 170 -1.19 8.18 -12.02
N GLN A 171 -0.97 9.45 -11.72
CA GLN A 171 -2.09 10.34 -11.31
C GLN A 171 -3.03 10.63 -12.49
N ASP A 172 -2.47 10.92 -13.67
CA ASP A 172 -3.25 11.21 -14.90
C ASP A 172 -3.02 10.11 -15.98
N ASN A 173 -2.84 8.85 -15.56
CA ASN A 173 -2.46 7.73 -16.44
C ASN A 173 -1.17 7.98 -17.23
N LEU A 174 -0.30 8.82 -16.73
CA LEU A 174 1.01 9.10 -17.33
C LEU A 174 2.13 8.74 -16.37
N LEU A 175 3.30 8.44 -16.95
CA LEU A 175 4.54 8.40 -16.19
C LEU A 175 5.07 9.82 -16.01
N ALA A 176 5.60 10.14 -14.84
CA ALA A 176 6.23 11.44 -14.58
C ALA A 176 7.36 11.76 -15.55
N ALA A 177 7.53 13.02 -15.88
CA ALA A 177 8.65 13.51 -16.68
C ALA A 177 10.00 13.22 -15.99
N PRO A 178 11.11 13.16 -16.74
CA PRO A 178 12.44 13.03 -16.14
C PRO A 178 12.78 14.25 -15.29
N VAL A 179 13.31 14.01 -14.10
CA VAL A 179 13.76 15.06 -13.20
C VAL A 179 15.29 15.12 -13.15
N TYR A 180 15.83 16.33 -12.99
CA TYR A 180 17.26 16.59 -12.96
C TYR A 180 17.62 17.43 -11.73
N THR A 181 18.84 17.25 -11.22
CA THR A 181 19.37 18.02 -10.10
C THR A 181 20.75 18.59 -10.45
N ARG A 182 21.32 19.40 -9.59
CA ARG A 182 22.66 19.96 -9.72
C ARG A 182 23.74 18.89 -9.60
N PRO A 183 24.85 19.03 -10.34
CA PRO A 183 25.22 20.11 -11.26
C PRO A 183 24.55 19.99 -12.63
N ALA A 184 24.44 21.12 -13.38
CA ALA A 184 23.82 21.14 -14.72
C ALA A 184 24.62 20.36 -15.79
N ASP A 185 25.94 20.21 -15.59
CA ASP A 185 26.79 19.33 -16.38
C ASP A 185 27.60 18.43 -15.44
N TYR A 186 27.43 17.12 -15.58
CA TYR A 186 28.20 16.13 -14.85
C TYR A 186 28.92 15.21 -15.86
N LYS A 187 30.19 15.42 -16.04
CA LYS A 187 31.05 14.63 -16.97
C LYS A 187 30.52 14.58 -18.42
N GLY A 188 29.93 15.70 -18.87
CA GLY A 188 29.33 15.80 -20.20
C GLY A 188 27.85 15.35 -20.27
N TRP A 189 27.28 14.86 -19.18
CA TRP A 189 25.85 14.57 -19.09
C TRP A 189 25.12 15.83 -18.65
N LYS A 190 24.41 16.44 -19.57
CA LYS A 190 23.82 17.77 -19.40
C LYS A 190 22.35 17.71 -19.04
N VAL A 191 21.90 18.61 -18.18
CA VAL A 191 20.49 18.92 -18.00
C VAL A 191 19.97 19.59 -19.28
N PRO A 192 18.76 19.25 -19.78
CA PRO A 192 18.16 19.91 -20.92
C PRO A 192 18.08 21.43 -20.73
N ASP A 193 18.50 22.19 -21.76
CA ASP A 193 18.58 23.66 -21.70
C ASP A 193 17.23 24.31 -21.35
N ILE A 194 16.13 23.70 -21.78
CA ILE A 194 14.80 24.20 -21.50
C ILE A 194 14.52 24.29 -19.99
N LEU A 195 15.03 23.34 -19.18
CA LEU A 195 14.88 23.35 -17.72
C LEU A 195 15.73 24.43 -17.03
N LEU A 196 16.73 24.97 -17.74
CA LEU A 196 17.58 26.04 -17.25
C LEU A 196 17.09 27.43 -17.71
N SER A 197 16.06 27.48 -18.58
CA SER A 197 15.61 28.71 -19.23
C SER A 197 14.80 29.65 -18.32
N GLY A 198 14.20 29.13 -17.24
CA GLY A 198 13.26 29.88 -16.39
C GLY A 198 11.89 30.17 -17.02
N HIS A 199 11.60 29.65 -18.23
CA HIS A 199 10.32 29.84 -18.93
C HIS A 199 9.30 28.77 -18.49
N GLU A 200 8.56 29.03 -17.41
CA GLU A 200 7.63 28.07 -16.81
C GLU A 200 6.66 27.40 -17.81
N ALA A 201 6.06 28.18 -18.71
CA ALA A 201 5.12 27.63 -19.69
C ALA A 201 5.77 26.61 -20.64
N LYS A 202 7.00 26.89 -21.11
CA LYS A 202 7.76 25.99 -21.99
C LYS A 202 8.28 24.77 -21.22
N ILE A 203 8.62 24.94 -19.94
CA ILE A 203 9.01 23.83 -19.07
C ILE A 203 7.84 22.87 -18.90
N LYS A 204 6.63 23.36 -18.60
CA LYS A 204 5.42 22.52 -18.47
C LYS A 204 5.07 21.80 -19.78
N GLU A 205 5.21 22.46 -20.91
CA GLU A 205 5.00 21.83 -22.23
C GLU A 205 6.01 20.69 -22.47
N TRP A 206 7.27 20.94 -22.15
CA TRP A 206 8.34 19.93 -22.24
C TRP A 206 8.08 18.75 -21.29
N GLU A 207 7.68 19.01 -20.04
CA GLU A 207 7.32 17.98 -19.06
C GLU A 207 6.21 17.08 -19.58
N LEU A 208 5.13 17.68 -20.09
CA LEU A 208 4.01 16.92 -20.66
C LEU A 208 4.44 16.06 -21.84
N GLN A 209 5.24 16.63 -22.77
CA GLN A 209 5.77 15.89 -23.90
C GLN A 209 6.63 14.70 -23.44
N GLN A 210 7.53 14.92 -22.49
CA GLN A 210 8.38 13.84 -21.94
C GLN A 210 7.57 12.77 -21.23
N SER A 211 6.55 13.15 -20.48
CA SER A 211 5.62 12.21 -19.84
C SER A 211 4.91 11.33 -20.86
N LEU A 212 4.37 11.91 -21.94
CA LEU A 212 3.70 11.19 -23.02
C LEU A 212 4.66 10.24 -23.75
N GLU A 213 5.86 10.71 -24.11
CA GLU A 213 6.88 9.88 -24.80
C GLU A 213 7.32 8.69 -23.92
N ARG A 214 7.57 8.94 -22.64
CA ARG A 214 7.94 7.89 -21.67
C ARG A 214 6.81 6.89 -21.48
N THR A 215 5.56 7.38 -21.33
CA THR A 215 4.40 6.51 -21.14
C THR A 215 4.21 5.62 -22.36
N ARG A 216 4.22 6.20 -23.57
CA ARG A 216 4.10 5.42 -24.81
C ARG A 216 5.19 4.36 -24.96
N LYS A 217 6.41 4.65 -24.55
CA LYS A 217 7.54 3.72 -24.63
C LYS A 217 7.51 2.62 -23.58
N LEU A 218 7.15 2.94 -22.33
CA LEU A 218 7.34 2.05 -21.18
C LEU A 218 6.05 1.42 -20.69
N ARG A 219 4.93 2.11 -20.84
CA ARG A 219 3.60 1.72 -20.35
C ARG A 219 2.50 2.15 -21.32
N PRO A 220 2.52 1.65 -22.58
CA PRO A 220 1.51 1.98 -23.60
C PRO A 220 0.08 1.61 -23.11
N ASP A 221 -0.03 0.58 -22.29
CA ASP A 221 -1.28 0.17 -21.65
C ASP A 221 -2.02 1.30 -20.89
N LEU A 222 -1.29 2.27 -20.32
CA LEU A 222 -1.89 3.43 -19.65
C LEU A 222 -2.58 4.40 -20.62
N LEU A 223 -2.21 4.36 -21.89
CA LEU A 223 -2.80 5.18 -22.95
C LEU A 223 -3.92 4.46 -23.72
N GLY A 224 -4.21 3.21 -23.36
CA GLY A 224 -5.19 2.38 -24.06
C GLY A 224 -4.71 1.87 -25.41
N GLU A 225 -3.38 1.85 -25.64
CA GLU A 225 -2.71 1.37 -26.86
C GLU A 225 -2.26 -0.10 -26.73
#